data_51d9f702b0c84f3c59c6a7a19d52f764
#
_entry.id   51d9f702b0c84f3c59c6a7a19d52f764
#
_cell.length_a   1.000
_cell.length_b   1.000
_cell.length_c   1.000
_cell.angle_alpha   90.00
_cell.angle_beta   90.00
_cell.angle_gamma   90.00
#
_symmetry.space_group_name_H-M   'P 1'
#
loop_
_entity.id
_entity.type
_entity.pdbx_description
1 polymer ?
#
loop_
_entity_poly.entity_id
_entity_poly.type
_entity_poly.pdbx_seq_one_letter_code
_entity_poly.pdbx_strand_id
1 'polypeptide(L)'
;MIDLSETPLSFDDLTGDAAKHLARLISFDTVSCNSNRALIDHMADYFGDLGGRITILPDETGAKANLIAAFGPEDKAGIVWSGHTDVVPADEPEWETDPFQAEIKDNKLFGRGACDMKGFAACVMAVAPQLAQAVLTRPVYLCFSYDEEVGCLGAPAIAEHLAQLPVPPEFAIIGEPSMMRLITGQKGK
;
A
#
# COMPACT_ATOMS: atom_id res chain seq x y z
N MET A 1 -9.55 -22.73 1.43
CA MET A 1 -8.62 -23.24 2.47
C MET A 1 -7.24 -23.06 1.84
N ILE A 2 -6.39 -22.22 2.40
CA ILE A 2 -5.02 -22.02 1.89
C ILE A 2 -4.24 -23.28 2.29
N ASP A 3 -3.61 -23.94 1.32
CA ASP A 3 -2.69 -25.04 1.62
C ASP A 3 -1.38 -24.44 2.15
N LEU A 4 -1.14 -24.57 3.43
CA LEU A 4 0.07 -24.10 4.11
C LEU A 4 1.16 -25.17 4.18
N SER A 5 1.12 -26.19 3.31
CA SER A 5 2.09 -27.30 3.32
C SER A 5 3.49 -26.94 2.78
N GLU A 6 3.63 -25.85 2.04
CA GLU A 6 4.95 -25.29 1.73
C GLU A 6 5.38 -24.39 2.89
N THR A 7 6.61 -24.53 3.34
CA THR A 7 7.17 -23.85 4.51
C THR A 7 6.84 -22.34 4.46
N PRO A 8 5.97 -21.85 5.33
CA PRO A 8 5.68 -20.42 5.34
C PRO A 8 6.99 -19.68 5.64
N LEU A 9 7.20 -18.53 4.95
CA LEU A 9 8.32 -17.64 5.29
C LEU A 9 8.29 -17.38 6.80
N SER A 10 9.46 -17.42 7.44
CA SER A 10 9.53 -17.11 8.86
C SER A 10 9.09 -15.66 9.09
N PHE A 11 8.63 -15.35 10.29
CA PHE A 11 8.28 -13.98 10.65
C PHE A 11 9.49 -13.02 10.48
N ASP A 12 10.70 -13.53 10.71
CA ASP A 12 11.93 -12.76 10.56
C ASP A 12 12.23 -12.46 9.08
N ASP A 13 11.97 -13.39 8.16
CA ASP A 13 12.12 -13.17 6.71
C ASP A 13 11.16 -12.11 6.22
N LEU A 14 9.88 -12.21 6.58
CA LEU A 14 8.85 -11.23 6.21
C LEU A 14 9.15 -9.84 6.77
N THR A 15 9.62 -9.76 8.01
CA THR A 15 9.99 -8.49 8.64
C THR A 15 11.19 -7.87 7.94
N GLY A 16 12.19 -8.67 7.58
CA GLY A 16 13.36 -8.23 6.84
C GLY A 16 13.01 -7.70 5.44
N ASP A 17 12.11 -8.36 4.73
CA ASP A 17 11.66 -7.91 3.41
C ASP A 17 10.77 -6.67 3.49
N ALA A 18 9.86 -6.60 4.47
CA ALA A 18 9.08 -5.39 4.70
C ALA A 18 9.97 -4.17 5.01
N ALA A 19 11.04 -4.35 5.80
CA ALA A 19 11.98 -3.27 6.10
C ALA A 19 12.72 -2.79 4.84
N LYS A 20 13.11 -3.70 3.93
CA LYS A 20 13.74 -3.34 2.63
C LYS A 20 12.78 -2.56 1.75
N HIS A 21 11.53 -3.05 1.61
CA HIS A 21 10.49 -2.34 0.86
C HIS A 21 10.21 -0.98 1.47
N LEU A 22 10.09 -0.89 2.80
CA LEU A 22 9.85 0.38 3.48
C LEU A 22 10.97 1.39 3.25
N ALA A 23 12.22 0.96 3.36
CA ALA A 23 13.37 1.82 3.07
C ALA A 23 13.32 2.36 1.63
N ARG A 24 12.94 1.51 0.67
CA ARG A 24 12.77 1.93 -0.72
C ARG A 24 11.59 2.89 -0.89
N LEU A 25 10.43 2.61 -0.29
CA LEU A 25 9.25 3.49 -0.38
C LEU A 25 9.50 4.86 0.27
N ILE A 26 10.22 4.91 1.40
CA ILE A 26 10.62 6.17 2.04
C ILE A 26 11.47 7.03 1.12
N SER A 27 12.34 6.42 0.30
CA SER A 27 13.23 7.17 -0.60
C SER A 27 12.52 7.94 -1.72
N PHE A 28 11.21 7.73 -1.91
CA PHE A 28 10.40 8.57 -2.78
C PHE A 28 9.82 9.73 -1.97
N ASP A 29 10.19 10.96 -2.32
CA ASP A 29 9.52 12.15 -1.77
C ASP A 29 8.13 12.28 -2.39
N THR A 30 7.15 11.79 -1.65
CA THR A 30 5.73 11.85 -2.03
C THR A 30 4.93 12.75 -1.07
N VAL A 31 5.53 13.82 -0.57
CA VAL A 31 4.74 14.87 0.10
C VAL A 31 3.57 15.25 -0.80
N SER A 32 2.37 15.45 -0.22
CA SER A 32 1.13 15.59 -1.01
C SER A 32 1.16 16.71 -2.06
N CYS A 33 2.07 17.68 -1.97
CA CYS A 33 2.29 18.67 -3.03
C CYS A 33 3.15 18.16 -4.21
N ASN A 34 3.82 17.02 -4.07
CA ASN A 34 4.69 16.42 -5.08
C ASN A 34 3.99 15.31 -5.87
N SER A 35 4.62 14.88 -6.97
CA SER A 35 4.17 13.71 -7.74
C SER A 35 4.45 12.41 -6.98
N ASN A 36 3.50 11.48 -7.00
CA ASN A 36 3.71 10.12 -6.50
C ASN A 36 4.04 9.11 -7.61
N ARG A 37 4.14 9.55 -8.89
CA ARG A 37 4.25 8.67 -10.07
C ARG A 37 5.41 7.69 -9.98
N ALA A 38 6.59 8.15 -9.59
CA ALA A 38 7.76 7.27 -9.51
C ALA A 38 7.58 6.14 -8.48
N LEU A 39 6.88 6.41 -7.37
CA LEU A 39 6.52 5.39 -6.37
C LEU A 39 5.48 4.44 -6.94
N ILE A 40 4.43 4.95 -7.58
CA ILE A 40 3.37 4.14 -8.19
C ILE A 40 3.93 3.24 -9.28
N ASP A 41 4.79 3.76 -10.18
CA ASP A 41 5.41 2.98 -11.23
C ASP A 41 6.28 1.85 -10.63
N HIS A 42 7.08 2.15 -9.59
CA HIS A 42 7.85 1.13 -8.87
C HIS A 42 6.99 0.02 -8.28
N MET A 43 5.86 0.36 -7.64
CA MET A 43 4.96 -0.63 -7.06
C MET A 43 4.21 -1.42 -8.14
N ALA A 44 3.81 -0.75 -9.23
CA ALA A 44 3.14 -1.39 -10.35
C ALA A 44 4.02 -2.43 -11.05
N ASP A 45 5.30 -2.08 -11.29
CA ASP A 45 6.29 -3.01 -11.83
C ASP A 45 6.46 -4.22 -10.90
N TYR A 46 6.64 -3.98 -9.60
CA TYR A 46 6.82 -5.04 -8.62
C TYR A 46 5.63 -6.02 -8.56
N PHE A 47 4.40 -5.52 -8.46
CA PHE A 47 3.22 -6.38 -8.44
C PHE A 47 2.94 -7.03 -9.80
N GLY A 48 3.24 -6.33 -10.90
CA GLY A 48 3.13 -6.87 -12.26
C GLY A 48 4.08 -8.04 -12.49
N ASP A 49 5.33 -7.95 -12.04
CA ASP A 49 6.32 -9.02 -12.13
C ASP A 49 5.89 -10.28 -11.34
N LEU A 50 5.08 -10.09 -10.29
CA LEU A 50 4.46 -11.19 -9.54
C LEU A 50 3.18 -11.75 -10.20
N GLY A 51 2.79 -11.24 -11.38
CA GLY A 51 1.59 -11.68 -12.08
C GLY A 51 0.29 -11.01 -11.60
N GLY A 52 0.39 -9.93 -10.84
CA GLY A 52 -0.76 -9.08 -10.47
C GLY A 52 -1.34 -8.36 -11.68
N ARG A 53 -2.65 -8.25 -11.76
CA ARG A 53 -3.34 -7.42 -12.76
C ARG A 53 -3.28 -5.97 -12.30
N ILE A 54 -2.62 -5.13 -13.08
CA ILE A 54 -2.32 -3.73 -12.73
C ILE A 54 -3.33 -2.79 -13.40
N THR A 55 -3.89 -1.88 -12.59
CA THR A 55 -4.67 -0.74 -13.04
C THR A 55 -4.10 0.53 -12.42
N ILE A 56 -3.73 1.49 -13.25
CA ILE A 56 -3.26 2.81 -12.83
C ILE A 56 -4.35 3.82 -13.19
N LEU A 57 -4.79 4.59 -12.19
CA LEU A 57 -5.80 5.63 -12.35
C LEU A 57 -5.12 6.99 -12.10
N PRO A 58 -4.66 7.67 -13.17
CA PRO A 58 -4.02 8.98 -13.04
C PRO A 58 -5.04 10.06 -12.67
N ASP A 59 -4.55 11.13 -12.02
CA ASP A 59 -5.28 12.37 -11.89
C ASP A 59 -5.39 13.10 -13.27
N GLU A 60 -6.10 14.22 -13.31
CA GLU A 60 -6.30 15.00 -14.53
C GLU A 60 -4.99 15.50 -15.15
N THR A 61 -3.95 15.68 -14.34
CA THR A 61 -2.65 16.19 -14.79
C THR A 61 -1.68 15.08 -15.21
N GLY A 62 -1.93 13.85 -14.78
CA GLY A 62 -1.01 12.71 -14.89
C GLY A 62 0.18 12.78 -13.91
N ALA A 63 0.29 13.82 -13.09
CA ALA A 63 1.35 13.98 -12.11
C ALA A 63 1.19 13.03 -10.90
N LYS A 64 -0.04 12.65 -10.62
CA LYS A 64 -0.38 11.71 -9.55
C LYS A 64 -1.18 10.54 -10.10
N ALA A 65 -1.14 9.43 -9.43
CA ALA A 65 -1.97 8.29 -9.77
C ALA A 65 -2.29 7.42 -8.55
N ASN A 66 -3.43 6.74 -8.64
CA ASN A 66 -3.72 5.57 -7.81
C ASN A 66 -3.20 4.31 -8.49
N LEU A 67 -2.93 3.29 -7.67
CA LEU A 67 -2.60 1.95 -8.12
C LEU A 67 -3.63 0.96 -7.56
N ILE A 68 -4.09 0.06 -8.42
CA ILE A 68 -4.80 -1.16 -8.01
C ILE A 68 -4.04 -2.34 -8.60
N ALA A 69 -3.57 -3.25 -7.74
CA ALA A 69 -3.01 -4.53 -8.15
C ALA A 69 -3.93 -5.65 -7.64
N ALA A 70 -4.38 -6.53 -8.53
CA ALA A 70 -5.34 -7.58 -8.19
C ALA A 70 -4.75 -8.97 -8.40
N PHE A 71 -4.92 -9.85 -7.41
CA PHE A 71 -4.54 -11.26 -7.45
C PHE A 71 -5.78 -12.15 -7.26
N GLY A 72 -5.79 -13.30 -7.88
CA GLY A 72 -6.88 -14.28 -7.77
C GLY A 72 -7.97 -14.15 -8.84
N PRO A 73 -9.08 -14.91 -8.70
CA PRO A 73 -10.16 -14.98 -9.69
C PRO A 73 -10.98 -13.68 -9.74
N GLU A 74 -11.67 -13.42 -10.89
CA GLU A 74 -12.47 -12.20 -11.07
C GLU A 74 -13.98 -12.43 -10.89
N ASP A 75 -14.39 -13.68 -10.75
CA ASP A 75 -15.80 -14.12 -10.69
C ASP A 75 -16.36 -14.20 -9.27
N LYS A 76 -15.63 -13.69 -8.28
CA LYS A 76 -15.99 -13.70 -6.87
C LYS A 76 -15.83 -12.33 -6.24
N ALA A 77 -16.66 -12.07 -5.21
CA ALA A 77 -16.47 -10.89 -4.38
C ALA A 77 -15.15 -11.00 -3.60
N GLY A 78 -14.29 -10.01 -3.78
CA GLY A 78 -12.96 -9.96 -3.18
C GLY A 78 -12.88 -9.13 -1.92
N ILE A 79 -11.67 -8.95 -1.46
CA ILE A 79 -11.33 -8.05 -0.36
C ILE A 79 -10.33 -6.99 -0.85
N VAL A 80 -10.43 -5.80 -0.28
CA VAL A 80 -9.52 -4.68 -0.59
C VAL A 80 -8.55 -4.50 0.58
N TRP A 81 -7.28 -4.37 0.28
CA TRP A 81 -6.25 -3.85 1.20
C TRP A 81 -5.86 -2.47 0.69
N SER A 82 -6.18 -1.43 1.47
CA SER A 82 -6.06 -0.04 1.02
C SER A 82 -5.13 0.76 1.92
N GLY A 83 -4.30 1.59 1.29
CA GLY A 83 -3.46 2.58 1.91
C GLY A 83 -3.23 3.77 0.99
N HIS A 84 -2.59 4.82 1.52
CA HIS A 84 -2.16 5.96 0.73
C HIS A 84 -0.65 5.98 0.53
N THR A 85 -0.21 6.75 -0.46
CA THR A 85 1.20 6.85 -0.86
C THR A 85 1.82 8.20 -0.56
N ASP A 86 0.99 9.21 -0.36
CA ASP A 86 1.45 10.54 0.02
C ASP A 86 1.78 10.62 1.51
N VAL A 87 2.48 11.66 1.88
CA VAL A 87 2.92 11.94 3.24
C VAL A 87 2.83 13.43 3.50
N VAL A 88 2.67 13.82 4.77
CA VAL A 88 2.77 15.22 5.19
C VAL A 88 4.19 15.76 4.98
N PRO A 89 4.38 17.09 4.87
CA PRO A 89 5.70 17.71 4.80
C PRO A 89 6.65 17.23 5.89
N ALA A 90 7.95 17.38 5.67
CA ALA A 90 9.01 16.96 6.58
C ALA A 90 10.00 18.10 6.85
N ASP A 91 9.48 19.32 6.99
CA ASP A 91 10.26 20.54 7.20
C ASP A 91 10.48 20.83 8.68
N GLU A 92 10.02 19.95 9.58
CA GLU A 92 10.16 20.14 11.02
C GLU A 92 11.64 20.11 11.44
N PRO A 93 12.08 21.08 12.26
CA PRO A 93 13.48 21.16 12.66
C PRO A 93 13.94 20.01 13.58
N GLU A 94 13.02 19.18 14.05
CA GLU A 94 13.27 18.02 14.90
C GLU A 94 13.83 16.81 14.15
N TRP A 95 13.84 16.82 12.81
CA TRP A 95 14.49 15.75 12.03
C TRP A 95 16.01 15.82 12.20
N GLU A 96 16.57 14.77 12.83
CA GLU A 96 18.01 14.62 13.03
C GLU A 96 18.73 14.05 11.78
N THR A 97 17.96 13.42 10.86
CA THR A 97 18.42 12.75 9.65
C THR A 97 17.58 13.18 8.45
N ASP A 98 17.99 12.82 7.25
CA ASP A 98 17.16 13.01 6.05
C ASP A 98 15.86 12.21 6.17
N PRO A 99 14.67 12.86 6.19
CA PRO A 99 13.40 12.19 6.34
C PRO A 99 13.06 11.23 5.19
N PHE A 100 13.69 11.37 4.02
CA PHE A 100 13.51 10.48 2.87
C PHE A 100 14.64 9.45 2.72
N GLN A 101 15.48 9.30 3.73
CA GLN A 101 16.47 8.25 3.84
C GLN A 101 16.21 7.42 5.09
N ALA A 102 15.74 6.18 4.90
CA ALA A 102 15.41 5.31 6.02
C ALA A 102 16.64 5.02 6.88
N GLU A 103 16.51 5.19 8.19
CA GLU A 103 17.53 4.85 9.19
C GLU A 103 16.99 3.79 10.14
N ILE A 104 17.81 2.77 10.45
CA ILE A 104 17.50 1.76 11.46
C ILE A 104 18.36 2.04 12.69
N LYS A 105 17.71 2.35 13.81
CA LYS A 105 18.34 2.62 15.10
C LYS A 105 17.50 2.00 16.22
N ASP A 106 18.14 1.34 17.15
CA ASP A 106 17.48 0.71 18.30
C ASP A 106 16.29 -0.18 17.93
N ASN A 107 16.46 -0.98 16.87
CA ASN A 107 15.43 -1.88 16.35
C ASN A 107 14.15 -1.18 15.83
N LYS A 108 14.26 0.11 15.47
CA LYS A 108 13.20 0.91 14.86
C LYS A 108 13.67 1.47 13.54
N LEU A 109 12.76 1.55 12.57
CA LEU A 109 13.01 2.18 11.29
C LEU A 109 12.40 3.59 11.30
N PHE A 110 13.24 4.59 11.04
CA PHE A 110 12.87 6.00 10.99
C PHE A 110 12.84 6.49 9.54
N GLY A 111 11.90 7.37 9.23
CA GLY A 111 11.73 8.03 7.96
C GLY A 111 10.31 8.58 7.80
N ARG A 112 10.10 9.60 6.97
CA ARG A 112 8.78 10.17 6.72
C ARG A 112 7.88 9.13 6.05
N GLY A 113 6.68 8.93 6.62
CA GLY A 113 5.75 7.91 6.17
C GLY A 113 6.05 6.49 6.66
N ALA A 114 7.07 6.27 7.51
CA ALA A 114 7.37 4.95 8.04
C ALA A 114 6.17 4.33 8.79
N CYS A 115 5.43 5.13 9.55
CA CYS A 115 4.23 4.72 10.26
C CYS A 115 2.95 5.04 9.47
N ASP A 116 2.87 6.23 8.89
CA ASP A 116 1.72 6.77 8.18
C ASP A 116 2.09 7.10 6.72
N MET A 117 1.74 6.21 5.71
CA MET A 117 1.48 4.79 6.00
C MET A 117 2.22 3.87 5.03
N LYS A 118 3.45 4.30 4.58
CA LYS A 118 4.31 3.47 3.71
C LYS A 118 4.70 2.12 4.37
N GLY A 119 4.68 2.06 5.71
CA GLY A 119 4.89 0.81 6.46
C GLY A 119 3.86 -0.26 6.12
N PHE A 120 2.59 0.10 6.03
CA PHE A 120 1.55 -0.82 5.56
C PHE A 120 1.81 -1.26 4.12
N ALA A 121 2.09 -0.32 3.21
CA ALA A 121 2.40 -0.65 1.82
C ALA A 121 3.60 -1.61 1.72
N ALA A 122 4.64 -1.41 2.52
CA ALA A 122 5.80 -2.28 2.58
C ALA A 122 5.47 -3.69 3.07
N CYS A 123 4.61 -3.81 4.09
CA CYS A 123 4.11 -5.12 4.56
C CYS A 123 3.29 -5.83 3.47
N VAL A 124 2.44 -5.09 2.75
CA VAL A 124 1.69 -5.63 1.61
C VAL A 124 2.63 -6.14 0.52
N MET A 125 3.67 -5.37 0.18
CA MET A 125 4.68 -5.82 -0.79
C MET A 125 5.41 -7.08 -0.32
N ALA A 126 5.80 -7.16 0.93
CA ALA A 126 6.49 -8.33 1.49
C ALA A 126 5.61 -9.61 1.45
N VAL A 127 4.29 -9.49 1.56
CA VAL A 127 3.34 -10.61 1.51
C VAL A 127 2.91 -10.95 0.08
N ALA A 128 3.05 -10.04 -0.88
CA ALA A 128 2.56 -10.20 -2.24
C ALA A 128 3.10 -11.45 -2.97
N PRO A 129 4.37 -11.90 -2.81
CA PRO A 129 4.83 -13.15 -3.40
C PRO A 129 4.03 -14.38 -2.96
N GLN A 130 3.53 -14.39 -1.72
CA GLN A 130 2.67 -15.47 -1.22
C GLN A 130 1.27 -15.40 -1.81
N LEU A 131 0.72 -14.20 -2.00
CA LEU A 131 -0.55 -14.03 -2.72
C LEU A 131 -0.45 -14.53 -4.16
N ALA A 132 0.66 -14.25 -4.83
CA ALA A 132 0.91 -14.68 -6.21
C ALA A 132 1.00 -16.20 -6.35
N GLN A 133 1.54 -16.90 -5.35
CA GLN A 133 1.69 -18.36 -5.34
C GLN A 133 0.46 -19.09 -4.81
N ALA A 134 -0.39 -18.40 -4.05
CA ALA A 134 -1.54 -19.04 -3.41
C ALA A 134 -2.68 -19.34 -4.41
N VAL A 135 -3.37 -20.47 -4.21
CA VAL A 135 -4.63 -20.74 -4.89
C VAL A 135 -5.74 -19.93 -4.20
N LEU A 136 -5.91 -18.69 -4.62
CA LEU A 136 -6.91 -17.80 -4.05
C LEU A 136 -8.32 -18.20 -4.51
N THR A 137 -9.26 -18.31 -3.56
CA THR A 137 -10.66 -18.60 -3.82
C THR A 137 -11.50 -17.36 -4.06
N ARG A 138 -10.94 -16.17 -3.82
CA ARG A 138 -11.51 -14.84 -4.09
C ARG A 138 -10.38 -13.86 -4.39
N PRO A 139 -10.65 -12.77 -5.11
CA PRO A 139 -9.59 -11.80 -5.41
C PRO A 139 -9.20 -10.99 -4.18
N VAL A 140 -7.92 -10.59 -4.15
CA VAL A 140 -7.37 -9.57 -3.25
C VAL A 140 -6.97 -8.37 -4.10
N TYR A 141 -7.52 -7.21 -3.79
CA TYR A 141 -7.22 -5.93 -4.43
C TYR A 141 -6.32 -5.10 -3.52
N LEU A 142 -5.11 -4.84 -3.96
CA LEU A 142 -4.14 -3.98 -3.30
C LEU A 142 -4.30 -2.57 -3.87
N CYS A 143 -4.84 -1.65 -3.09
CA CYS A 143 -5.21 -0.32 -3.54
C CYS A 143 -4.36 0.74 -2.84
N PHE A 144 -3.74 1.63 -3.61
CA PHE A 144 -2.89 2.69 -3.10
C PHE A 144 -3.31 4.03 -3.72
N SER A 145 -3.76 4.95 -2.86
CA SER A 145 -4.26 6.26 -3.29
C SER A 145 -3.21 7.36 -3.14
N TYR A 146 -3.46 8.48 -3.81
CA TYR A 146 -2.75 9.74 -3.63
C TYR A 146 -3.61 10.71 -2.80
N ASP A 147 -2.95 11.71 -2.19
CA ASP A 147 -3.57 12.86 -1.52
C ASP A 147 -4.61 12.50 -0.44
N GLU A 148 -4.29 11.49 0.37
CA GLU A 148 -5.08 11.19 1.55
C GLU A 148 -4.98 12.33 2.57
N GLU A 149 -3.76 12.78 2.85
CA GLU A 149 -3.39 13.78 3.87
C GLU A 149 -4.00 15.18 3.63
N VAL A 150 -4.46 15.41 2.41
CA VAL A 150 -5.10 16.69 2.01
C VAL A 150 -6.58 16.53 1.65
N GLY A 151 -7.19 15.40 2.05
CA GLY A 151 -8.64 15.20 1.94
C GLY A 151 -9.08 13.97 1.14
N CYS A 152 -8.28 12.91 1.08
CA CYS A 152 -8.59 11.63 0.43
C CYS A 152 -8.93 11.79 -1.07
N LEU A 153 -8.24 12.70 -1.79
CA LEU A 153 -8.63 13.11 -3.15
C LEU A 153 -8.55 11.96 -4.17
N GLY A 154 -7.63 11.02 -3.98
CA GLY A 154 -7.48 9.85 -4.85
C GLY A 154 -8.49 8.73 -4.60
N ALA A 155 -8.98 8.60 -3.38
CA ALA A 155 -9.81 7.47 -2.96
C ALA A 155 -11.14 7.31 -3.73
N PRO A 156 -11.87 8.39 -4.12
CA PRO A 156 -13.10 8.26 -4.89
C PRO A 156 -12.92 7.52 -6.22
N ALA A 157 -11.84 7.77 -6.96
CA ALA A 157 -11.58 7.10 -8.24
C ALA A 157 -11.34 5.59 -8.07
N ILE A 158 -10.69 5.16 -6.97
CA ILE A 158 -10.54 3.73 -6.63
C ILE A 158 -11.91 3.13 -6.33
N ALA A 159 -12.71 3.80 -5.48
CA ALA A 159 -14.02 3.31 -5.09
C ALA A 159 -14.96 3.17 -6.29
N GLU A 160 -14.97 4.16 -7.18
CA GLU A 160 -15.76 4.12 -8.41
C GLU A 160 -15.33 2.97 -9.34
N HIS A 161 -14.01 2.81 -9.55
CA HIS A 161 -13.48 1.70 -10.36
C HIS A 161 -13.90 0.33 -9.80
N LEU A 162 -13.74 0.12 -8.49
CA LEU A 162 -14.08 -1.15 -7.83
C LEU A 162 -15.59 -1.41 -7.84
N ALA A 163 -16.43 -0.38 -7.75
CA ALA A 163 -17.88 -0.49 -7.82
C ALA A 163 -18.38 -0.89 -9.22
N GLN A 164 -17.61 -0.60 -10.28
CA GLN A 164 -17.94 -0.95 -11.66
C GLN A 164 -17.48 -2.36 -12.05
N LEU A 165 -16.75 -3.07 -11.20
CA LEU A 165 -16.37 -4.46 -11.45
C LEU A 165 -17.61 -5.36 -11.58
N PRO A 166 -17.58 -6.42 -12.42
CA PRO A 166 -18.69 -7.37 -12.55
C PRO A 166 -19.12 -7.96 -11.20
N VAL A 167 -18.17 -8.19 -10.30
CA VAL A 167 -18.39 -8.62 -8.92
C VAL A 167 -17.60 -7.71 -7.99
N PRO A 168 -18.21 -6.67 -7.42
CA PRO A 168 -17.52 -5.74 -6.51
C PRO A 168 -16.96 -6.44 -5.26
N PRO A 169 -15.90 -5.89 -4.64
CA PRO A 169 -15.39 -6.37 -3.37
C PRO A 169 -16.44 -6.33 -2.24
N GLU A 170 -16.30 -7.24 -1.29
CA GLU A 170 -17.23 -7.38 -0.16
C GLU A 170 -16.93 -6.38 0.97
N PHE A 171 -15.64 -6.15 1.25
CA PHE A 171 -15.17 -5.21 2.27
C PHE A 171 -13.74 -4.74 2.01
N ALA A 172 -13.33 -3.71 2.74
CA ALA A 172 -11.98 -3.18 2.71
C ALA A 172 -11.32 -3.20 4.10
N ILE A 173 -10.02 -3.48 4.11
CA ILE A 173 -9.13 -3.27 5.24
C ILE A 173 -8.29 -2.04 4.91
N ILE A 174 -8.41 -0.98 5.70
CA ILE A 174 -7.61 0.23 5.58
C ILE A 174 -6.44 0.11 6.55
N GLY A 175 -5.23 0.25 6.04
CA GLY A 175 -3.99 -0.04 6.79
C GLY A 175 -3.46 1.12 7.63
N GLU A 176 -4.32 2.04 8.05
CA GLU A 176 -3.94 3.18 8.88
C GLU A 176 -3.35 2.77 10.23
N PRO A 177 -2.43 3.57 10.81
CA PRO A 177 -1.75 3.24 12.06
C PRO A 177 -2.71 3.30 13.27
N SER A 178 -3.35 2.20 13.58
CA SER A 178 -4.32 2.04 14.67
C SER A 178 -3.76 1.34 15.91
N MET A 179 -2.43 1.20 16.02
CA MET A 179 -1.77 0.37 17.05
C MET A 179 -2.28 -1.07 17.04
N MET A 180 -2.53 -1.63 15.86
CA MET A 180 -3.10 -2.96 15.62
C MET A 180 -4.49 -3.18 16.26
N ARG A 181 -5.23 -2.10 16.52
CA ARG A 181 -6.62 -2.17 16.99
C ARG A 181 -7.56 -2.16 15.79
N LEU A 182 -8.59 -2.98 15.84
CA LEU A 182 -9.66 -2.93 14.87
C LEU A 182 -10.53 -1.68 15.13
N ILE A 183 -10.56 -0.77 14.17
CA ILE A 183 -11.40 0.42 14.17
C ILE A 183 -12.53 0.19 13.17
N THR A 184 -13.77 0.19 13.64
CA THR A 184 -14.95 -0.10 12.81
C THR A 184 -15.75 1.14 12.43
N GLY A 185 -15.28 2.32 12.77
CA GLY A 185 -15.90 3.58 12.41
C GLY A 185 -15.14 4.77 12.98
N GLN A 186 -15.41 5.95 12.43
CA GLN A 186 -14.88 7.23 12.92
C GLN A 186 -16.00 8.29 12.92
N LYS A 187 -15.78 9.37 13.63
CA LYS A 187 -16.77 10.45 13.74
C LYS A 187 -16.91 11.32 12.48
N GLY A 188 -15.99 11.17 11.52
CA GLY A 188 -15.87 12.10 10.39
C GLY A 188 -15.25 13.46 10.79
N LYS A 189 -15.15 14.34 9.83
CA LYS A 189 -14.77 15.76 10.05
C LYS A 189 -15.99 16.61 10.25
#